data_fff024da665695f7fbe4300d855ce5c0
#
_entry.id   fff024da665695f7fbe4300d855ce5c0
#
_cell.length_a   1.000
_cell.length_b   1.000
_cell.length_c   1.000
_cell.angle_alpha   90.00
_cell.angle_beta   90.00
_cell.angle_gamma   90.00
#
_symmetry.space_group_name_H-M   'P 1'
#
loop_
_entity.id
_entity.type
_entity.pdbx_description
1 polymer ?
#
loop_
_entity_poly.entity_id
_entity_poly.type
_entity_poly.pdbx_seq_one_letter_code
_entity_poly.pdbx_strand_id
1 'polypeptide(L)'
;RVAATLANAWARRGDEVTLVCCYSGRGRCDQTLDPGVRLLWLADRVRGPAWLRPLAKLAALRRLAREYRPDRVLSFLTNVNVTALLALCGLGLPIVVGERTDPAHSVNLEPSLRRLRRWTYPRARRVAVQTRRAAHHLRQVAPGVRRIAVIPNPLPEGLPGIRPHEPAGPRRTLAALGRFNPVKQFDRLIESFAAIAPHCPDWDLCIWGDGAQREACLRRVRELGLEARIRLPGFSRTPWQDLSTTHAFVLNSRVEGFPNALLEAMALGLPCVATDCPSGPSELTQGGGLAELVPLGDAAALERALLRVMRASPAEREARGRTAAESVRARYGLDAVLRAWDDAWTDADGTVGAEDDEDAPRPAR
;
A
#
# COMPACT_ATOMS: atom_id res chain seq x y z
N ARG A 1 -6.92 -7.12 1.61
CA ARG A 1 -7.64 -6.41 0.54
C ARG A 1 -7.06 -6.75 -0.85
N VAL A 2 -5.82 -6.40 -1.18
CA VAL A 2 -5.26 -6.60 -2.54
C VAL A 2 -5.39 -8.05 -3.02
N ALA A 3 -5.04 -9.04 -2.18
CA ALA A 3 -5.18 -10.45 -2.55
C ALA A 3 -6.64 -10.84 -2.86
N ALA A 4 -7.60 -10.30 -2.11
CA ALA A 4 -9.03 -10.53 -2.37
C ALA A 4 -9.48 -9.86 -3.67
N THR A 5 -9.06 -8.60 -3.92
CA THR A 5 -9.35 -7.90 -5.18
C THR A 5 -8.85 -8.69 -6.40
N LEU A 6 -7.60 -9.15 -6.37
CA LEU A 6 -7.04 -9.96 -7.46
C LEU A 6 -7.76 -11.31 -7.61
N ALA A 7 -8.02 -11.99 -6.50
CA ALA A 7 -8.73 -13.28 -6.51
C ALA A 7 -10.13 -13.16 -7.12
N ASN A 8 -10.89 -12.13 -6.72
CA ASN A 8 -12.21 -11.85 -7.26
C ASN A 8 -12.16 -11.55 -8.77
N ALA A 9 -11.18 -10.74 -9.18
CA ALA A 9 -11.04 -10.37 -10.58
C ALA A 9 -10.69 -11.56 -11.48
N TRP A 10 -9.78 -12.43 -11.04
CA TRP A 10 -9.45 -13.66 -11.77
C TRP A 10 -10.63 -14.64 -11.79
N ALA A 11 -11.34 -14.84 -10.67
CA ALA A 11 -12.53 -15.70 -10.65
C ALA A 11 -13.60 -15.22 -11.63
N ARG A 12 -13.88 -13.91 -11.68
CA ARG A 12 -14.83 -13.33 -12.65
C ARG A 12 -14.37 -13.46 -14.12
N ARG A 13 -13.08 -13.57 -14.34
CA ARG A 13 -12.50 -13.83 -15.65
C ARG A 13 -12.63 -15.32 -16.07
N GLY A 14 -13.04 -16.18 -15.15
CA GLY A 14 -13.21 -17.62 -15.37
C GLY A 14 -12.03 -18.48 -14.89
N ASP A 15 -11.04 -17.89 -14.21
CA ASP A 15 -9.97 -18.66 -13.60
C ASP A 15 -10.49 -19.43 -12.34
N GLU A 16 -10.04 -20.66 -12.11
CA GLU A 16 -10.33 -21.40 -10.89
C GLU A 16 -9.39 -20.92 -9.77
N VAL A 17 -9.90 -20.11 -8.85
CA VAL A 17 -9.09 -19.43 -7.83
C VAL A 17 -9.27 -20.06 -6.46
N THR A 18 -8.15 -20.48 -5.84
CA THR A 18 -8.11 -20.91 -4.44
C THR A 18 -7.26 -19.95 -3.61
N LEU A 19 -7.90 -19.24 -2.68
CA LEU A 19 -7.24 -18.33 -1.75
C LEU A 19 -6.89 -19.06 -0.46
N VAL A 20 -5.60 -19.24 -0.16
CA VAL A 20 -5.12 -19.92 1.04
C VAL A 20 -4.65 -18.91 2.08
N CYS A 21 -5.37 -18.80 3.21
CA CYS A 21 -4.99 -17.99 4.35
C CYS A 21 -3.99 -18.73 5.24
N CYS A 22 -2.73 -18.24 5.28
CA CYS A 22 -1.63 -18.89 6.00
C CYS A 22 -1.55 -18.52 7.50
N TYR A 23 -2.35 -17.58 7.97
CA TYR A 23 -2.37 -17.20 9.38
C TYR A 23 -3.23 -18.15 10.21
N SER A 24 -2.73 -18.44 11.43
CA SER A 24 -3.49 -19.20 12.43
C SER A 24 -4.51 -18.28 13.08
N GLY A 25 -5.75 -18.41 12.73
CA GLY A 25 -6.85 -17.76 13.39
C GLY A 25 -8.15 -18.20 12.75
N ARG A 26 -9.16 -18.52 13.55
CA ARG A 26 -10.54 -18.63 13.09
C ARG A 26 -11.09 -17.24 12.78
N GLY A 27 -10.30 -16.43 12.06
CA GLY A 27 -10.68 -15.09 11.64
C GLY A 27 -11.75 -15.17 10.56
N ARG A 28 -12.68 -14.22 10.56
CA ARG A 28 -13.51 -13.97 9.39
C ARG A 28 -12.66 -13.28 8.34
N CYS A 29 -12.87 -13.62 7.08
CA CYS A 29 -12.37 -12.81 5.99
C CYS A 29 -13.25 -11.55 5.95
N ASP A 30 -12.70 -10.40 6.35
CA ASP A 30 -13.41 -9.11 6.32
C ASP A 30 -13.61 -8.58 4.90
N GLN A 31 -13.05 -9.26 3.90
CA GLN A 31 -13.18 -8.90 2.50
C GLN A 31 -14.27 -9.75 1.86
N THR A 32 -15.14 -9.11 1.11
CA THR A 32 -16.12 -9.82 0.28
C THR A 32 -15.38 -10.56 -0.82
N LEU A 33 -15.56 -11.87 -0.88
CA LEU A 33 -15.02 -12.72 -1.94
C LEU A 33 -16.13 -13.06 -2.94
N ASP A 34 -15.72 -13.14 -4.21
CA ASP A 34 -16.56 -13.65 -5.29
C ASP A 34 -16.94 -15.11 -4.99
N PRO A 35 -18.17 -15.56 -5.27
CA PRO A 35 -18.59 -16.95 -5.08
C PRO A 35 -17.69 -17.98 -5.79
N GLY A 36 -17.03 -17.60 -6.87
CA GLY A 36 -16.07 -18.44 -7.59
C GLY A 36 -14.73 -18.62 -6.88
N VAL A 37 -14.45 -17.85 -5.81
CA VAL A 37 -13.21 -17.96 -5.06
C VAL A 37 -13.34 -18.98 -3.92
N ARG A 38 -12.57 -20.06 -4.00
CA ARG A 38 -12.46 -21.04 -2.91
C ARG A 38 -11.56 -20.51 -1.80
N LEU A 39 -12.09 -20.27 -0.62
CA LEU A 39 -11.32 -19.86 0.56
C LEU A 39 -10.92 -21.06 1.42
N LEU A 40 -9.62 -21.20 1.71
CA LEU A 40 -9.07 -22.23 2.58
C LEU A 40 -8.23 -21.62 3.70
N TRP A 41 -8.37 -22.18 4.90
CA TRP A 41 -7.54 -21.83 6.05
C TRP A 41 -6.48 -22.90 6.25
N LEU A 42 -5.20 -22.54 6.08
CA LEU A 42 -4.10 -23.48 6.26
C LEU A 42 -4.05 -24.02 7.70
N ALA A 43 -4.47 -23.23 8.68
CA ALA A 43 -4.53 -23.64 10.08
C ALA A 43 -5.40 -24.89 10.31
N ASP A 44 -6.48 -25.06 9.57
CA ASP A 44 -7.40 -26.21 9.69
C ASP A 44 -6.76 -27.52 9.16
N ARG A 45 -5.72 -27.40 8.34
CA ARG A 45 -4.98 -28.52 7.75
C ARG A 45 -3.67 -28.81 8.50
N VAL A 46 -3.30 -28.00 9.50
CA VAL A 46 -2.08 -28.17 10.31
C VAL A 46 -2.41 -28.91 11.59
N ARG A 47 -1.92 -30.16 11.72
CA ARG A 47 -2.08 -31.00 12.91
C ARG A 47 -0.73 -31.21 13.59
N GLY A 48 -0.74 -31.44 14.90
CA GLY A 48 0.46 -31.80 15.68
C GLY A 48 0.85 -30.75 16.74
N PRO A 49 1.85 -31.07 17.55
CA PRO A 49 2.30 -30.23 18.66
C PRO A 49 2.92 -28.90 18.17
N ALA A 50 2.90 -27.90 19.05
CA ALA A 50 3.25 -26.51 18.71
C ALA A 50 4.67 -26.37 18.08
N TRP A 51 5.63 -27.16 18.56
CA TRP A 51 7.00 -27.12 18.07
C TRP A 51 7.19 -27.68 16.63
N LEU A 52 6.29 -28.56 16.17
CA LEU A 52 6.28 -29.07 14.79
C LEU A 52 5.44 -28.24 13.82
N ARG A 53 4.70 -27.23 14.31
CA ARG A 53 3.82 -26.42 13.46
C ARG A 53 4.48 -25.82 12.22
N PRO A 54 5.73 -25.31 12.24
CA PRO A 54 6.38 -24.82 11.03
C PRO A 54 6.51 -25.90 9.95
N LEU A 55 6.97 -27.08 10.31
CA LEU A 55 7.08 -28.23 9.37
C LEU A 55 5.71 -28.73 8.92
N ALA A 56 4.75 -28.81 9.83
CA ALA A 56 3.38 -29.20 9.51
C ALA A 56 2.71 -28.22 8.54
N LYS A 57 3.01 -26.90 8.63
CA LYS A 57 2.55 -25.90 7.65
C LYS A 57 3.14 -26.15 6.26
N LEU A 58 4.43 -26.44 6.17
CA LEU A 58 5.07 -26.78 4.89
C LEU A 58 4.43 -28.04 4.27
N ALA A 59 4.26 -29.09 5.07
CA ALA A 59 3.64 -30.33 4.63
C ALA A 59 2.18 -30.14 4.19
N ALA A 60 1.40 -29.35 4.96
CA ALA A 60 0.02 -29.05 4.62
C ALA A 60 -0.09 -28.26 3.30
N LEU A 61 0.74 -27.23 3.12
CA LEU A 61 0.75 -26.44 1.88
C LEU A 61 1.17 -27.31 0.68
N ARG A 62 2.18 -28.15 0.85
CA ARG A 62 2.61 -29.09 -0.19
C ARG A 62 1.52 -30.10 -0.56
N ARG A 63 0.75 -30.58 0.43
CA ARG A 63 -0.39 -31.50 0.20
C ARG A 63 -1.48 -30.79 -0.57
N LEU A 64 -1.85 -29.54 -0.20
CA LEU A 64 -2.81 -28.73 -0.92
C LEU A 64 -2.39 -28.55 -2.39
N ALA A 65 -1.14 -28.21 -2.66
CA ALA A 65 -0.66 -28.04 -4.02
C ALA A 65 -0.73 -29.34 -4.86
N ARG A 66 -0.56 -30.51 -4.24
CA ARG A 66 -0.74 -31.80 -4.92
C ARG A 66 -2.22 -32.16 -5.12
N GLU A 67 -3.06 -31.78 -4.19
CA GLU A 67 -4.53 -32.00 -4.23
C GLU A 67 -5.18 -31.16 -5.33
N TYR A 68 -4.88 -29.83 -5.35
CA TYR A 68 -5.51 -28.88 -6.26
C TYR A 68 -4.76 -28.70 -7.59
N ARG A 69 -3.51 -29.15 -7.72
CA ARG A 69 -2.66 -29.07 -8.91
C ARG A 69 -2.73 -27.70 -9.63
N PRO A 70 -2.43 -26.60 -8.94
CA PRO A 70 -2.54 -25.28 -9.56
C PRO A 70 -1.53 -25.11 -10.70
N ASP A 71 -1.93 -24.44 -11.77
CA ASP A 71 -1.02 -24.05 -12.87
C ASP A 71 -0.05 -22.94 -12.42
N ARG A 72 -0.47 -22.11 -11.47
CA ARG A 72 0.26 -20.93 -11.01
C ARG A 72 0.10 -20.74 -9.51
N VAL A 73 1.14 -20.26 -8.83
CA VAL A 73 1.10 -19.95 -7.40
C VAL A 73 1.56 -18.52 -7.16
N LEU A 74 0.70 -17.72 -6.55
CA LEU A 74 1.02 -16.37 -6.10
C LEU A 74 1.03 -16.31 -4.58
N SER A 75 2.06 -15.75 -3.99
CA SER A 75 2.10 -15.53 -2.55
C SER A 75 2.48 -14.09 -2.20
N PHE A 76 2.00 -13.63 -1.06
CA PHE A 76 2.25 -12.27 -0.55
C PHE A 76 2.77 -12.29 0.87
N LEU A 77 3.62 -11.34 1.19
CA LEU A 77 4.33 -11.16 2.46
C LEU A 77 5.54 -12.09 2.62
N THR A 78 6.64 -11.54 3.10
CA THR A 78 7.95 -12.23 3.13
C THR A 78 7.90 -13.59 3.82
N ASN A 79 7.21 -13.71 4.96
CA ASN A 79 7.09 -14.98 5.70
C ASN A 79 6.28 -16.03 4.92
N VAL A 80 5.21 -15.62 4.23
CA VAL A 80 4.39 -16.50 3.39
C VAL A 80 5.15 -16.89 2.13
N ASN A 81 5.86 -15.94 1.51
CA ASN A 81 6.68 -16.16 0.33
C ASN A 81 7.76 -17.23 0.57
N VAL A 82 8.51 -17.08 1.69
CA VAL A 82 9.51 -18.06 2.10
C VAL A 82 8.87 -19.44 2.35
N THR A 83 7.73 -19.46 3.05
CA THR A 83 7.01 -20.72 3.33
C THR A 83 6.56 -21.38 2.03
N ALA A 84 5.99 -20.65 1.08
CA ALA A 84 5.55 -21.18 -0.22
C ALA A 84 6.73 -21.75 -1.03
N LEU A 85 7.83 -20.98 -1.14
CA LEU A 85 9.01 -21.41 -1.89
C LEU A 85 9.66 -22.67 -1.29
N LEU A 86 9.68 -22.81 0.05
CA LEU A 86 10.17 -24.01 0.72
C LEU A 86 9.22 -25.20 0.55
N ALA A 87 7.92 -25.00 0.80
CA ALA A 87 6.93 -26.08 0.76
C ALA A 87 6.78 -26.68 -0.64
N LEU A 88 6.84 -25.85 -1.67
CA LEU A 88 6.55 -26.22 -3.06
C LEU A 88 7.81 -26.53 -3.87
N CYS A 89 8.98 -26.47 -3.23
CA CYS A 89 10.25 -26.82 -3.86
C CYS A 89 10.18 -28.22 -4.50
N GLY A 90 10.64 -28.34 -5.76
CA GLY A 90 10.67 -29.60 -6.50
C GLY A 90 9.30 -30.09 -7.02
N LEU A 91 8.25 -29.28 -6.97
CA LEU A 91 6.96 -29.63 -7.60
C LEU A 91 6.83 -29.13 -9.06
N GLY A 92 7.82 -28.40 -9.58
CA GLY A 92 7.76 -27.85 -10.93
C GLY A 92 6.74 -26.71 -11.12
N LEU A 93 6.15 -26.20 -10.04
CA LEU A 93 5.14 -25.15 -10.09
C LEU A 93 5.77 -23.77 -10.29
N PRO A 94 5.26 -22.96 -11.22
CA PRO A 94 5.67 -21.56 -11.33
C PRO A 94 5.15 -20.76 -10.13
N ILE A 95 6.08 -20.20 -9.34
CA ILE A 95 5.74 -19.43 -8.13
C ILE A 95 6.18 -17.99 -8.34
N VAL A 96 5.24 -17.07 -8.31
CA VAL A 96 5.51 -15.65 -8.21
C VAL A 96 5.32 -15.22 -6.76
N VAL A 97 6.25 -14.47 -6.22
CA VAL A 97 6.17 -13.95 -4.85
C VAL A 97 6.08 -12.44 -4.86
N GLY A 98 5.15 -11.88 -4.07
CA GLY A 98 4.92 -10.43 -3.98
C GLY A 98 5.40 -9.87 -2.64
N GLU A 99 6.32 -8.92 -2.68
CA GLU A 99 6.64 -8.07 -1.52
C GLU A 99 5.61 -6.94 -1.40
N ARG A 100 5.18 -6.66 -0.16
CA ARG A 100 4.15 -5.64 0.13
C ARG A 100 4.65 -4.53 1.04
N THR A 101 5.92 -4.58 1.36
CA THR A 101 6.66 -3.56 2.11
C THR A 101 7.97 -3.32 1.38
N ASP A 102 8.57 -2.16 1.58
CA ASP A 102 9.89 -1.90 1.05
C ASP A 102 10.91 -2.89 1.62
N PRO A 103 11.62 -3.67 0.78
CA PRO A 103 12.53 -4.73 1.24
C PRO A 103 13.68 -4.26 2.14
N ALA A 104 14.17 -3.02 1.94
CA ALA A 104 15.23 -2.44 2.76
C ALA A 104 14.70 -1.91 4.11
N HIS A 105 13.45 -1.45 4.12
CA HIS A 105 12.82 -0.83 5.29
C HIS A 105 11.87 -1.76 6.04
N SER A 106 11.99 -3.07 5.85
CA SER A 106 11.22 -4.09 6.61
C SER A 106 11.75 -4.18 8.05
N VAL A 107 11.40 -3.20 8.88
CA VAL A 107 11.97 -2.95 10.23
C VAL A 107 11.77 -4.14 11.17
N ASN A 108 10.70 -4.90 11.00
CA ASN A 108 10.32 -6.00 11.91
C ASN A 108 10.64 -7.39 11.34
N LEU A 109 11.50 -7.49 10.32
CA LEU A 109 11.83 -8.78 9.75
C LEU A 109 12.97 -9.44 10.54
N GLU A 110 12.68 -10.59 11.14
CA GLU A 110 13.65 -11.38 11.89
C GLU A 110 14.92 -11.71 11.04
N PRO A 111 16.11 -11.70 11.61
CA PRO A 111 17.36 -11.99 10.87
C PRO A 111 17.34 -13.34 10.17
N SER A 112 16.74 -14.36 10.77
CA SER A 112 16.54 -15.69 10.17
C SER A 112 15.71 -15.62 8.90
N LEU A 113 14.62 -14.85 8.92
CA LEU A 113 13.74 -14.69 7.77
C LEU A 113 14.41 -13.86 6.65
N ARG A 114 15.27 -12.88 6.99
CA ARG A 114 16.09 -12.17 6.00
C ARG A 114 17.06 -13.11 5.28
N ARG A 115 17.71 -14.04 6.00
CA ARG A 115 18.60 -15.07 5.41
C ARG A 115 17.80 -16.01 4.52
N LEU A 116 16.64 -16.51 4.99
CA LEU A 116 15.78 -17.38 4.22
C LEU A 116 15.25 -16.69 2.96
N ARG A 117 14.85 -15.42 3.02
CA ARG A 117 14.47 -14.63 1.85
C ARG A 117 15.59 -14.60 0.82
N ARG A 118 16.82 -14.25 1.23
CA ARG A 118 17.98 -14.19 0.33
C ARG A 118 18.26 -15.53 -0.35
N TRP A 119 18.01 -16.64 0.33
CA TRP A 119 18.26 -17.98 -0.18
C TRP A 119 17.10 -18.53 -1.02
N THR A 120 15.84 -18.23 -0.67
CA THR A 120 14.66 -18.81 -1.34
C THR A 120 14.19 -18.00 -2.55
N TYR A 121 14.24 -16.67 -2.51
CA TYR A 121 13.72 -15.81 -3.57
C TYR A 121 14.35 -16.01 -4.96
N PRO A 122 15.64 -16.36 -5.09
CA PRO A 122 16.21 -16.72 -6.40
C PRO A 122 15.53 -17.91 -7.10
N ARG A 123 14.74 -18.71 -6.34
CA ARG A 123 13.98 -19.86 -6.86
C ARG A 123 12.57 -19.50 -7.33
N ALA A 124 12.10 -18.30 -7.02
CA ALA A 124 10.85 -17.82 -7.55
C ALA A 124 10.94 -17.62 -9.07
N ARG A 125 9.85 -17.91 -9.78
CA ARG A 125 9.76 -17.57 -11.21
C ARG A 125 9.99 -16.07 -11.41
N ARG A 126 9.37 -15.25 -10.54
CA ARG A 126 9.52 -13.80 -10.49
C ARG A 126 9.24 -13.27 -9.09
N VAL A 127 9.92 -12.19 -8.71
CA VAL A 127 9.60 -11.46 -7.49
C VAL A 127 8.92 -10.16 -7.86
N ALA A 128 7.67 -10.00 -7.47
CA ALA A 128 6.90 -8.78 -7.70
C ALA A 128 7.11 -7.80 -6.52
N VAL A 129 7.40 -6.55 -6.83
CA VAL A 129 7.48 -5.44 -5.91
C VAL A 129 6.54 -4.33 -6.37
N GLN A 130 6.22 -3.37 -5.51
CA GLN A 130 5.17 -2.39 -5.81
C GLN A 130 5.69 -1.13 -6.51
N THR A 131 7.01 -0.87 -6.45
CA THR A 131 7.64 0.35 -6.95
C THR A 131 9.02 0.06 -7.53
N ARG A 132 9.52 0.94 -8.43
CA ARG A 132 10.88 0.85 -8.97
C ARG A 132 11.92 0.96 -7.85
N ARG A 133 11.70 1.86 -6.88
CA ARG A 133 12.56 2.01 -5.70
C ARG A 133 12.61 0.71 -4.87
N ALA A 134 11.48 0.04 -4.66
CA ALA A 134 11.46 -1.27 -3.99
C ALA A 134 12.19 -2.36 -4.81
N ALA A 135 12.18 -2.30 -6.15
CA ALA A 135 12.96 -3.19 -6.99
C ALA A 135 14.46 -2.97 -6.80
N HIS A 136 14.91 -1.72 -6.76
CA HIS A 136 16.30 -1.37 -6.46
C HIS A 136 16.72 -1.91 -5.07
N HIS A 137 15.95 -1.65 -4.04
CA HIS A 137 16.20 -2.18 -2.69
C HIS A 137 16.19 -3.70 -2.63
N LEU A 138 15.32 -4.36 -3.39
CA LEU A 138 15.30 -5.83 -3.45
C LEU A 138 16.60 -6.39 -4.02
N ARG A 139 17.18 -5.78 -5.07
CA ARG A 139 18.47 -6.20 -5.63
C ARG A 139 19.60 -6.12 -4.60
N GLN A 140 19.56 -5.11 -3.72
CA GLN A 140 20.56 -4.95 -2.65
C GLN A 140 20.42 -6.02 -1.57
N VAL A 141 19.19 -6.32 -1.10
CA VAL A 141 18.97 -7.26 0.01
C VAL A 141 18.90 -8.72 -0.42
N ALA A 142 18.67 -8.99 -1.70
CA ALA A 142 18.59 -10.33 -2.28
C ALA A 142 19.22 -10.38 -3.69
N PRO A 143 20.54 -10.19 -3.82
CA PRO A 143 21.22 -10.02 -5.12
C PRO A 143 21.14 -11.23 -6.06
N GLY A 144 20.74 -12.41 -5.54
CA GLY A 144 20.50 -13.59 -6.38
C GLY A 144 19.16 -13.58 -7.14
N VAL A 145 18.28 -12.61 -6.90
CA VAL A 145 17.00 -12.48 -7.62
C VAL A 145 17.26 -11.87 -8.99
N ARG A 146 17.01 -12.65 -10.04
CA ARG A 146 17.26 -12.23 -11.43
C ARG A 146 16.02 -11.61 -12.10
N ARG A 147 14.82 -12.08 -11.74
CA ARG A 147 13.55 -11.67 -12.37
C ARG A 147 12.69 -10.90 -11.39
N ILE A 148 12.64 -9.58 -11.56
CA ILE A 148 11.84 -8.66 -10.74
C ILE A 148 10.78 -8.03 -11.64
N ALA A 149 9.54 -7.99 -11.16
CA ALA A 149 8.46 -7.25 -11.78
C ALA A 149 8.01 -6.10 -10.86
N VAL A 150 7.77 -4.93 -11.42
CA VAL A 150 7.16 -3.82 -10.69
C VAL A 150 5.66 -3.85 -10.96
N ILE A 151 4.89 -4.29 -9.97
CA ILE A 151 3.44 -4.44 -10.05
C ILE A 151 2.80 -3.72 -8.87
N PRO A 152 2.24 -2.53 -9.09
CA PRO A 152 1.61 -1.74 -8.05
C PRO A 152 0.33 -2.39 -7.52
N ASN A 153 -0.23 -1.82 -6.45
CA ASN A 153 -1.58 -2.20 -6.03
C ASN A 153 -2.61 -1.61 -6.99
N PRO A 154 -3.67 -2.37 -7.31
CA PRO A 154 -4.80 -1.82 -8.06
C PRO A 154 -5.60 -0.84 -7.21
N LEU A 155 -6.27 0.09 -7.86
CA LEU A 155 -7.38 0.81 -7.26
C LEU A 155 -8.44 -0.20 -6.80
N PRO A 156 -9.07 0.02 -5.63
CA PRO A 156 -10.08 -0.89 -5.14
C PRO A 156 -11.35 -0.82 -5.99
N GLU A 157 -11.98 -1.97 -6.16
CA GLU A 157 -13.32 -2.03 -6.74
C GLU A 157 -14.33 -1.28 -5.87
N GLY A 158 -15.30 -0.62 -6.52
CA GLY A 158 -16.29 0.18 -5.81
C GLY A 158 -15.80 1.56 -5.35
N LEU A 159 -14.55 1.93 -5.70
CA LEU A 159 -14.09 3.30 -5.50
C LEU A 159 -14.95 4.26 -6.33
N PRO A 160 -15.58 5.29 -5.74
CA PRO A 160 -16.38 6.27 -6.46
C PRO A 160 -15.62 6.92 -7.62
N GLY A 161 -16.36 7.45 -8.60
CA GLY A 161 -15.81 8.25 -9.69
C GLY A 161 -15.08 9.50 -9.17
N ILE A 162 -14.43 10.21 -10.09
CA ILE A 162 -13.83 11.51 -9.78
C ILE A 162 -14.98 12.45 -9.35
N ARG A 163 -14.84 13.08 -8.20
CA ARG A 163 -15.84 14.05 -7.75
C ARG A 163 -15.89 15.23 -8.72
N PRO A 164 -17.07 15.70 -9.12
CA PRO A 164 -17.19 16.80 -10.07
C PRO A 164 -16.76 18.14 -9.44
N HIS A 165 -17.09 18.36 -8.18
CA HIS A 165 -16.81 19.59 -7.45
C HIS A 165 -16.39 19.29 -6.00
N GLU A 166 -15.65 20.21 -5.39
CA GLU A 166 -15.39 20.12 -3.96
C GLU A 166 -16.69 20.40 -3.16
N PRO A 167 -16.81 19.85 -1.94
CA PRO A 167 -17.98 20.09 -1.10
C PRO A 167 -18.15 21.58 -0.80
N ALA A 168 -19.40 22.06 -0.86
CA ALA A 168 -19.71 23.42 -0.49
C ALA A 168 -19.80 23.56 1.05
N GLY A 169 -19.38 24.69 1.57
CA GLY A 169 -19.52 24.99 3.01
C GLY A 169 -18.57 26.07 3.48
N PRO A 170 -18.83 26.60 4.67
CA PRO A 170 -18.01 27.69 5.26
C PRO A 170 -16.64 27.18 5.76
N ARG A 171 -16.50 25.88 5.98
CA ARG A 171 -15.27 25.26 6.45
C ARG A 171 -14.79 24.16 5.51
N ARG A 172 -13.50 24.08 5.36
CA ARG A 172 -12.82 23.08 4.52
C ARG A 172 -12.10 22.05 5.39
N THR A 173 -11.93 20.85 4.87
CA THR A 173 -11.29 19.77 5.61
C THR A 173 -10.06 19.26 4.86
N LEU A 174 -8.92 19.29 5.54
CA LEU A 174 -7.73 18.52 5.20
C LEU A 174 -7.88 17.11 5.77
N ALA A 175 -7.78 16.10 4.95
CA ALA A 175 -7.94 14.70 5.32
C ALA A 175 -6.60 13.98 5.50
N ALA A 176 -6.52 13.08 6.46
CA ALA A 176 -5.51 12.03 6.52
C ALA A 176 -6.17 10.70 6.88
N LEU A 177 -5.61 9.58 6.41
CA LEU A 177 -6.17 8.24 6.63
C LEU A 177 -5.06 7.23 6.89
N GLY A 178 -5.15 6.47 7.99
CA GLY A 178 -4.20 5.42 8.27
C GLY A 178 -4.23 4.92 9.71
N ARG A 179 -3.38 3.92 9.98
CA ARG A 179 -3.23 3.38 11.33
C ARG A 179 -2.42 4.36 12.20
N PHE A 180 -2.88 4.65 13.40
CA PHE A 180 -2.15 5.47 14.36
C PHE A 180 -0.95 4.69 14.93
N ASN A 181 0.16 4.74 14.21
CA ASN A 181 1.46 4.14 14.57
C ASN A 181 2.61 5.10 14.22
N PRO A 182 3.84 4.87 14.72
CA PRO A 182 4.98 5.76 14.49
C PRO A 182 5.35 6.00 13.02
N VAL A 183 4.94 5.10 12.12
CA VAL A 183 5.24 5.22 10.70
C VAL A 183 4.41 6.31 10.02
N LYS A 184 3.16 6.51 10.46
CA LYS A 184 2.24 7.50 9.89
C LYS A 184 2.47 8.93 10.37
N GLN A 185 3.23 9.13 11.44
CA GLN A 185 3.63 10.44 11.99
C GLN A 185 2.47 11.42 12.16
N PHE A 186 1.30 10.96 12.63
CA PHE A 186 0.13 11.83 12.83
C PHE A 186 0.35 12.84 13.95
N ASP A 187 1.19 12.54 14.93
CA ASP A 187 1.71 13.49 15.92
C ASP A 187 2.36 14.70 15.25
N ARG A 188 3.28 14.48 14.31
CA ARG A 188 3.95 15.56 13.56
C ARG A 188 3.00 16.30 12.64
N LEU A 189 2.03 15.61 12.03
CA LEU A 189 1.00 16.26 11.22
C LEU A 189 0.16 17.23 12.05
N ILE A 190 -0.22 16.84 13.27
CA ILE A 190 -0.96 17.69 14.23
C ILE A 190 -0.15 18.95 14.57
N GLU A 191 1.17 18.79 14.83
CA GLU A 191 2.06 19.93 15.09
C GLU A 191 2.15 20.88 13.89
N SER A 192 2.39 20.34 12.69
CA SER A 192 2.45 21.17 11.47
C SER A 192 1.13 21.87 11.18
N PHE A 193 -0.02 21.18 11.43
CA PHE A 193 -1.32 21.84 11.27
C PHE A 193 -1.53 22.94 12.31
N ALA A 194 -1.12 22.72 13.56
CA ALA A 194 -1.20 23.73 14.62
C ALA A 194 -0.42 24.99 14.28
N ALA A 195 0.79 24.83 13.70
CA ALA A 195 1.63 25.97 13.28
C ALA A 195 0.95 26.81 12.19
N ILE A 196 0.21 26.19 11.27
CA ILE A 196 -0.43 26.90 10.15
C ILE A 196 -1.90 27.28 10.41
N ALA A 197 -2.55 26.74 11.43
CA ALA A 197 -3.96 26.96 11.74
C ALA A 197 -4.37 28.45 11.84
N PRO A 198 -3.53 29.35 12.40
CA PRO A 198 -3.84 30.79 12.40
C PRO A 198 -3.92 31.40 10.98
N HIS A 199 -3.19 30.82 10.02
CA HIS A 199 -3.12 31.32 8.64
C HIS A 199 -4.20 30.74 7.70
N CYS A 200 -5.00 29.78 8.20
CA CYS A 200 -6.09 29.15 7.47
C CYS A 200 -7.29 28.90 8.41
N PRO A 201 -7.98 29.97 8.88
CA PRO A 201 -9.03 29.89 9.90
C PRO A 201 -10.24 29.07 9.45
N ASP A 202 -10.49 28.92 8.18
CA ASP A 202 -11.59 28.20 7.55
C ASP A 202 -11.28 26.71 7.29
N TRP A 203 -10.10 26.21 7.67
CA TRP A 203 -9.70 24.81 7.48
C TRP A 203 -9.67 24.02 8.78
N ASP A 204 -10.10 22.77 8.72
CA ASP A 204 -10.01 21.76 9.77
C ASP A 204 -9.13 20.58 9.33
N LEU A 205 -8.54 19.88 10.29
CA LEU A 205 -7.85 18.61 10.05
C LEU A 205 -8.73 17.45 10.54
N CYS A 206 -8.93 16.44 9.70
CA CYS A 206 -9.60 15.20 10.09
C CYS A 206 -8.72 13.98 9.78
N ILE A 207 -8.41 13.18 10.81
CA ILE A 207 -7.56 11.99 10.69
C ILE A 207 -8.39 10.76 11.02
N TRP A 208 -8.72 9.95 10.01
CA TRP A 208 -9.40 8.68 10.19
C TRP A 208 -8.43 7.54 10.41
N GLY A 209 -8.77 6.67 11.32
CA GLY A 209 -8.02 5.47 11.64
C GLY A 209 -7.99 5.16 13.13
N ASP A 210 -7.33 4.05 13.46
CA ASP A 210 -7.15 3.63 14.84
C ASP A 210 -5.74 3.07 15.05
N GLY A 211 -5.31 2.91 16.29
CA GLY A 211 -4.02 2.36 16.65
C GLY A 211 -3.46 2.92 17.94
N ALA A 212 -2.32 2.35 18.37
CA ALA A 212 -1.74 2.58 19.69
C ALA A 212 -1.41 4.06 20.00
N GLN A 213 -1.18 4.89 18.96
CA GLN A 213 -0.83 6.31 19.17
C GLN A 213 -2.04 7.26 19.18
N ARG A 214 -3.28 6.76 18.93
CA ARG A 214 -4.45 7.63 18.79
C ARG A 214 -4.72 8.45 20.05
N GLU A 215 -4.67 7.83 21.23
CA GLU A 215 -4.88 8.51 22.50
C GLU A 215 -3.81 9.58 22.79
N ALA A 216 -2.56 9.33 22.43
CA ALA A 216 -1.50 10.33 22.54
C ALA A 216 -1.77 11.53 21.62
N CYS A 217 -2.22 11.30 20.39
CA CYS A 217 -2.62 12.35 19.48
C CYS A 217 -3.82 13.16 20.02
N LEU A 218 -4.83 12.52 20.59
CA LEU A 218 -5.98 13.21 21.22
C LEU A 218 -5.54 14.10 22.40
N ARG A 219 -4.62 13.63 23.24
CA ARG A 219 -4.06 14.46 24.32
C ARG A 219 -3.34 15.69 23.73
N ARG A 220 -2.53 15.47 22.67
CA ARG A 220 -1.77 16.55 22.06
C ARG A 220 -2.69 17.61 21.44
N VAL A 221 -3.78 17.22 20.80
CA VAL A 221 -4.80 18.16 20.28
C VAL A 221 -5.38 19.04 21.39
N ARG A 222 -5.66 18.45 22.57
CA ARG A 222 -6.16 19.21 23.74
C ARG A 222 -5.11 20.18 24.29
N GLU A 223 -3.86 19.74 24.41
CA GLU A 223 -2.75 20.59 24.86
C GLU A 223 -2.55 21.80 23.95
N LEU A 224 -2.83 21.66 22.67
CA LEU A 224 -2.75 22.75 21.67
C LEU A 224 -4.01 23.61 21.60
N GLY A 225 -5.11 23.25 22.31
CA GLY A 225 -6.38 23.96 22.28
C GLY A 225 -7.09 23.91 20.92
N LEU A 226 -6.90 22.81 20.16
CA LEU A 226 -7.37 22.69 18.78
C LEU A 226 -8.50 21.65 18.59
N GLU A 227 -9.23 21.30 19.67
CA GLU A 227 -10.31 20.30 19.61
C GLU A 227 -11.44 20.70 18.64
N ALA A 228 -11.69 21.97 18.48
CA ALA A 228 -12.66 22.51 17.53
C ALA A 228 -12.19 22.42 16.07
N ARG A 229 -10.89 22.22 15.82
CA ARG A 229 -10.25 22.30 14.51
C ARG A 229 -9.64 20.96 14.05
N ILE A 230 -9.35 20.06 14.97
CA ILE A 230 -8.72 18.75 14.68
C ILE A 230 -9.62 17.63 15.19
N ARG A 231 -10.06 16.78 14.30
CA ARG A 231 -10.94 15.65 14.60
C ARG A 231 -10.24 14.33 14.34
N LEU A 232 -10.34 13.40 15.29
CA LEU A 232 -9.84 12.02 15.19
C LEU A 232 -11.00 11.03 15.42
N PRO A 233 -11.90 10.85 14.44
CA PRO A 233 -13.15 10.10 14.63
C PRO A 233 -12.97 8.60 14.84
N GLY A 234 -11.75 8.08 14.64
CA GLY A 234 -11.48 6.65 14.73
C GLY A 234 -11.53 5.93 13.40
N PHE A 235 -11.73 4.63 13.42
CA PHE A 235 -11.77 3.78 12.22
C PHE A 235 -13.02 4.07 11.37
N SER A 236 -12.81 4.32 10.09
CA SER A 236 -13.89 4.46 9.11
C SER A 236 -14.19 3.12 8.43
N ARG A 237 -15.47 2.80 8.31
CA ARG A 237 -15.97 1.69 7.49
C ARG A 237 -16.24 2.11 6.05
N THR A 238 -16.32 3.40 5.80
CA THR A 238 -16.65 4.03 4.51
C THR A 238 -15.61 5.07 4.11
N PRO A 239 -14.32 4.70 4.06
CA PRO A 239 -13.23 5.69 3.94
C PRO A 239 -13.32 6.54 2.67
N TRP A 240 -13.84 5.99 1.59
CA TRP A 240 -13.97 6.74 0.33
C TRP A 240 -15.11 7.76 0.36
N GLN A 241 -16.22 7.43 1.04
CA GLN A 241 -17.31 8.36 1.26
C GLN A 241 -16.83 9.51 2.16
N ASP A 242 -16.11 9.19 3.25
CA ASP A 242 -15.53 10.20 4.14
C ASP A 242 -14.56 11.11 3.37
N LEU A 243 -13.63 10.55 2.59
CA LEU A 243 -12.71 11.33 1.77
C LEU A 243 -13.43 12.19 0.72
N SER A 244 -14.53 11.71 0.14
CA SER A 244 -15.31 12.47 -0.85
C SER A 244 -15.90 13.75 -0.27
N THR A 245 -16.08 13.85 1.05
CA THR A 245 -16.58 15.04 1.75
C THR A 245 -15.46 16.01 2.15
N THR A 246 -14.22 15.76 1.78
CA THR A 246 -13.06 16.58 2.18
C THR A 246 -12.50 17.39 0.99
N HIS A 247 -11.59 18.32 1.26
CA HIS A 247 -11.12 19.30 0.27
C HIS A 247 -9.69 19.05 -0.19
N ALA A 248 -8.85 18.45 0.67
CA ALA A 248 -7.49 18.07 0.37
C ALA A 248 -7.09 16.84 1.18
N PHE A 249 -6.03 16.16 0.77
CA PHE A 249 -5.49 15.00 1.47
C PHE A 249 -4.00 15.17 1.77
N VAL A 250 -3.55 14.65 2.93
CA VAL A 250 -2.14 14.63 3.29
C VAL A 250 -1.67 13.23 3.69
N LEU A 251 -0.54 12.80 3.12
CA LEU A 251 0.22 11.62 3.54
C LEU A 251 1.52 12.07 4.22
N ASN A 252 1.60 11.97 5.53
CA ASN A 252 2.80 12.34 6.31
C ASN A 252 3.56 11.10 6.82
N SER A 253 3.72 10.08 6.00
CA SER A 253 4.34 8.83 6.40
C SER A 253 5.86 8.87 6.34
N ARG A 254 6.53 8.17 7.26
CA ARG A 254 7.98 7.97 7.24
C ARG A 254 8.43 6.87 6.29
N VAL A 255 7.61 5.86 6.10
CA VAL A 255 7.86 4.70 5.23
C VAL A 255 6.53 4.17 4.73
N GLU A 256 6.49 3.81 3.47
CA GLU A 256 5.37 3.09 2.85
C GLU A 256 5.88 1.86 2.08
N GLY A 257 5.02 0.88 1.87
CA GLY A 257 5.26 -0.15 0.85
C GLY A 257 4.67 0.31 -0.49
N PHE A 258 3.39 0.69 -0.42
CA PHE A 258 2.65 1.39 -1.46
C PHE A 258 1.52 2.19 -0.78
N PRO A 259 1.46 3.51 -0.94
CA PRO A 259 0.56 4.36 -0.16
C PRO A 259 -0.87 4.34 -0.70
N ASN A 260 -1.63 3.27 -0.43
CA ASN A 260 -3.00 3.10 -0.94
C ASN A 260 -3.92 4.28 -0.59
N ALA A 261 -3.79 4.87 0.60
CA ALA A 261 -4.62 6.01 0.98
C ALA A 261 -4.37 7.24 0.10
N LEU A 262 -3.11 7.49 -0.28
CA LEU A 262 -2.76 8.54 -1.25
C LEU A 262 -3.32 8.22 -2.63
N LEU A 263 -3.14 6.97 -3.11
CA LEU A 263 -3.70 6.53 -4.38
C LEU A 263 -5.21 6.70 -4.44
N GLU A 264 -5.91 6.31 -3.39
CA GLU A 264 -7.38 6.42 -3.28
C GLU A 264 -7.83 7.87 -3.24
N ALA A 265 -7.15 8.72 -2.47
CA ALA A 265 -7.44 10.17 -2.41
C ALA A 265 -7.21 10.86 -3.76
N MET A 266 -6.08 10.58 -4.43
CA MET A 266 -5.81 11.08 -5.78
C MET A 266 -6.89 10.61 -6.76
N ALA A 267 -7.28 9.33 -6.74
CA ALA A 267 -8.30 8.78 -7.64
C ALA A 267 -9.71 9.35 -7.41
N LEU A 268 -9.98 9.88 -6.22
CA LEU A 268 -11.23 10.63 -5.92
C LEU A 268 -11.18 12.09 -6.41
N GLY A 269 -10.04 12.57 -6.90
CA GLY A 269 -9.86 13.96 -7.34
C GLY A 269 -9.52 14.93 -6.21
N LEU A 270 -8.93 14.45 -5.12
CA LEU A 270 -8.42 15.31 -4.05
C LEU A 270 -7.03 15.86 -4.43
N PRO A 271 -6.77 17.18 -4.30
CA PRO A 271 -5.41 17.68 -4.30
C PRO A 271 -4.68 17.11 -3.08
N CYS A 272 -3.46 16.64 -3.29
CA CYS A 272 -2.72 15.91 -2.27
C CYS A 272 -1.38 16.56 -1.94
N VAL A 273 -0.97 16.40 -0.68
CA VAL A 273 0.39 16.66 -0.19
C VAL A 273 0.95 15.33 0.32
N ALA A 274 2.18 14.99 -0.02
CA ALA A 274 2.80 13.77 0.45
C ALA A 274 4.28 13.97 0.82
N THR A 275 4.74 13.32 1.89
CA THR A 275 6.17 13.21 2.16
C THR A 275 6.82 12.25 1.19
N ASP A 276 8.00 12.59 0.66
CA ASP A 276 8.82 11.71 -0.19
C ASP A 276 9.53 10.65 0.66
N CYS A 277 8.71 9.78 1.24
CA CYS A 277 9.24 8.66 2.01
C CYS A 277 9.58 7.46 1.10
N PRO A 278 10.48 6.56 1.53
CA PRO A 278 10.65 5.27 0.86
C PRO A 278 9.36 4.45 1.03
N SER A 279 8.81 3.99 0.04
CA SER A 279 8.70 3.89 -1.36
C SER A 279 7.25 4.25 -1.75
N GLY A 280 7.03 4.73 -2.98
CA GLY A 280 5.70 4.92 -3.55
C GLY A 280 5.23 6.36 -3.75
N PRO A 281 5.34 7.32 -2.80
CA PRO A 281 4.81 8.67 -3.02
C PRO A 281 5.39 9.35 -4.26
N SER A 282 6.69 9.31 -4.46
CA SER A 282 7.34 9.89 -5.66
C SER A 282 6.80 9.27 -6.96
N GLU A 283 6.66 7.94 -7.03
CA GLU A 283 6.13 7.28 -8.25
C GLU A 283 4.63 7.56 -8.47
N LEU A 284 3.83 7.60 -7.41
CA LEU A 284 2.40 7.95 -7.52
C LEU A 284 2.21 9.37 -8.03
N THR A 285 2.99 10.29 -7.49
CA THR A 285 2.90 11.72 -7.80
C THR A 285 3.70 12.13 -9.04
N GLN A 286 4.39 11.18 -9.69
CA GLN A 286 5.30 11.48 -10.81
C GLN A 286 6.34 12.54 -10.42
N GLY A 287 7.07 12.29 -9.32
CA GLY A 287 8.09 13.23 -8.84
C GLY A 287 7.54 14.58 -8.34
N GLY A 288 6.26 14.63 -7.96
CA GLY A 288 5.61 15.87 -7.52
C GLY A 288 4.77 16.57 -8.60
N GLY A 289 4.73 16.04 -9.84
CA GLY A 289 3.94 16.64 -10.92
C GLY A 289 2.42 16.54 -10.73
N LEU A 290 1.95 15.58 -9.92
CA LEU A 290 0.52 15.32 -9.68
C LEU A 290 0.05 15.68 -8.26
N ALA A 291 0.98 15.96 -7.35
CA ALA A 291 0.70 16.35 -5.97
C ALA A 291 1.91 17.10 -5.41
N GLU A 292 1.73 17.85 -4.33
CA GLU A 292 2.84 18.47 -3.62
C GLU A 292 3.67 17.36 -2.94
N LEU A 293 4.91 17.17 -3.37
CA LEU A 293 5.84 16.22 -2.77
C LEU A 293 6.87 16.97 -1.94
N VAL A 294 7.00 16.62 -0.66
CA VAL A 294 7.88 17.32 0.28
C VAL A 294 8.96 16.39 0.85
N PRO A 295 10.16 16.88 1.12
CA PRO A 295 11.22 16.08 1.71
C PRO A 295 10.80 15.45 3.04
N LEU A 296 11.20 14.20 3.27
CA LEU A 296 10.93 13.51 4.51
C LEU A 296 11.61 14.21 5.69
N GLY A 297 10.84 14.53 6.72
CA GLY A 297 11.34 15.15 7.95
C GLY A 297 11.45 16.69 7.91
N ASP A 298 11.13 17.31 6.78
CA ASP A 298 11.07 18.78 6.66
C ASP A 298 9.66 19.29 6.99
N ALA A 299 9.44 19.64 8.26
CA ALA A 299 8.16 20.18 8.72
C ALA A 299 7.82 21.51 8.04
N ALA A 300 8.80 22.39 7.85
CA ALA A 300 8.58 23.68 7.22
C ALA A 300 8.18 23.52 5.72
N ALA A 301 8.76 22.57 5.00
CA ALA A 301 8.33 22.26 3.65
C ALA A 301 6.89 21.71 3.62
N LEU A 302 6.53 20.84 4.58
CA LEU A 302 5.17 20.31 4.73
C LEU A 302 4.19 21.45 4.98
N GLU A 303 4.46 22.34 5.91
CA GLU A 303 3.62 23.51 6.24
C GLU A 303 3.43 24.43 5.03
N ARG A 304 4.50 24.75 4.32
CA ARG A 304 4.42 25.55 3.08
C ARG A 304 3.57 24.85 2.00
N ALA A 305 3.73 23.55 1.81
CA ALA A 305 2.95 22.79 0.83
C ALA A 305 1.45 22.73 1.21
N LEU A 306 1.14 22.50 2.48
CA LEU A 306 -0.22 22.55 3.00
C LEU A 306 -0.86 23.93 2.76
N LEU A 307 -0.16 25.02 3.09
CA LEU A 307 -0.64 26.37 2.86
C LEU A 307 -0.86 26.68 1.38
N ARG A 308 -0.01 26.20 0.47
CA ARG A 308 -0.23 26.35 -0.99
C ARG A 308 -1.54 25.70 -1.43
N VAL A 309 -1.80 24.47 -0.99
CA VAL A 309 -3.03 23.75 -1.34
C VAL A 309 -4.26 24.41 -0.70
N MET A 310 -4.16 24.83 0.56
CA MET A 310 -5.28 25.45 1.29
C MET A 310 -5.66 26.82 0.74
N ARG A 311 -4.68 27.63 0.29
CA ARG A 311 -4.88 28.97 -0.27
C ARG A 311 -5.27 28.97 -1.74
N ALA A 312 -5.08 27.85 -2.45
CA ALA A 312 -5.52 27.71 -3.84
C ALA A 312 -7.05 27.91 -3.93
N SER A 313 -7.52 28.45 -5.03
CA SER A 313 -8.96 28.58 -5.29
C SER A 313 -9.61 27.19 -5.45
N PRO A 314 -10.93 27.07 -5.25
CA PRO A 314 -11.64 25.82 -5.53
C PRO A 314 -11.37 25.27 -6.92
N ALA A 315 -11.41 26.12 -7.94
CA ALA A 315 -11.16 25.72 -9.32
C ALA A 315 -9.74 25.16 -9.54
N GLU A 316 -8.71 25.75 -8.91
CA GLU A 316 -7.35 25.24 -8.97
C GLU A 316 -7.20 23.90 -8.26
N ARG A 317 -7.84 23.72 -7.09
CA ARG A 317 -7.83 22.45 -6.37
C ARG A 317 -8.52 21.35 -7.18
N GLU A 318 -9.68 21.65 -7.76
CA GLU A 318 -10.42 20.73 -8.62
C GLU A 318 -9.64 20.35 -9.88
N ALA A 319 -9.00 21.30 -10.55
CA ALA A 319 -8.19 21.04 -11.73
C ALA A 319 -7.00 20.13 -11.42
N ARG A 320 -6.23 20.44 -10.35
CA ARG A 320 -5.12 19.60 -9.89
C ARG A 320 -5.58 18.20 -9.49
N GLY A 321 -6.67 18.10 -8.73
CA GLY A 321 -7.25 16.82 -8.32
C GLY A 321 -7.71 15.99 -9.51
N ARG A 322 -8.36 16.59 -10.50
CA ARG A 322 -8.83 15.91 -11.72
C ARG A 322 -7.65 15.34 -12.54
N THR A 323 -6.61 16.15 -12.80
CA THR A 323 -5.41 15.71 -13.50
C THR A 323 -4.75 14.51 -12.81
N ALA A 324 -4.62 14.60 -11.48
CA ALA A 324 -4.08 13.50 -10.68
C ALA A 324 -4.94 12.24 -10.76
N ALA A 325 -6.27 12.40 -10.67
CA ALA A 325 -7.21 11.29 -10.70
C ALA A 325 -7.20 10.55 -12.05
N GLU A 326 -7.23 11.27 -13.15
CA GLU A 326 -7.16 10.70 -14.50
C GLU A 326 -5.87 9.89 -14.68
N SER A 327 -4.73 10.44 -14.26
CA SER A 327 -3.44 9.77 -14.34
C SER A 327 -3.40 8.49 -13.49
N VAL A 328 -3.82 8.54 -12.22
CA VAL A 328 -3.74 7.34 -11.35
C VAL A 328 -4.77 6.29 -11.74
N ARG A 329 -5.94 6.66 -12.23
CA ARG A 329 -6.94 5.71 -12.73
C ARG A 329 -6.46 4.97 -13.97
N ALA A 330 -5.78 5.65 -14.88
CA ALA A 330 -5.19 5.02 -16.06
C ALA A 330 -4.07 4.04 -15.68
N ARG A 331 -3.18 4.42 -14.77
CA ARG A 331 -2.00 3.62 -14.40
C ARG A 331 -2.28 2.49 -13.41
N TYR A 332 -3.21 2.69 -12.50
CA TYR A 332 -3.47 1.79 -11.36
C TYR A 332 -4.89 1.21 -11.38
N GLY A 333 -5.62 1.37 -12.48
CA GLY A 333 -6.88 0.68 -12.71
C GLY A 333 -6.70 -0.84 -12.64
N LEU A 334 -7.75 -1.56 -12.22
CA LEU A 334 -7.68 -3.00 -12.00
C LEU A 334 -7.17 -3.75 -13.24
N ASP A 335 -7.69 -3.41 -14.43
CA ASP A 335 -7.31 -4.08 -15.68
C ASP A 335 -5.83 -3.88 -16.06
N ALA A 336 -5.29 -2.69 -15.81
CA ALA A 336 -3.88 -2.41 -16.05
C ALA A 336 -2.99 -3.24 -15.11
N VAL A 337 -3.37 -3.36 -13.83
CA VAL A 337 -2.63 -4.16 -12.86
C VAL A 337 -2.79 -5.66 -13.11
N LEU A 338 -3.97 -6.12 -13.55
CA LEU A 338 -4.17 -7.53 -13.94
C LEU A 338 -3.29 -7.92 -15.12
N ARG A 339 -3.20 -7.09 -16.15
CA ARG A 339 -2.26 -7.32 -17.27
C ARG A 339 -0.81 -7.46 -16.78
N ALA A 340 -0.37 -6.55 -15.90
CA ALA A 340 0.98 -6.65 -15.33
C ALA A 340 1.22 -7.94 -14.52
N TRP A 341 0.18 -8.48 -13.85
CA TRP A 341 0.25 -9.79 -13.20
C TRP A 341 0.28 -10.93 -14.24
N ASP A 342 -0.49 -10.84 -15.32
CA ASP A 342 -0.47 -11.85 -16.39
C ASP A 342 0.91 -11.91 -17.05
N ASP A 343 1.52 -10.76 -17.34
CA ASP A 343 2.88 -10.67 -17.89
C ASP A 343 3.94 -11.25 -16.92
N ALA A 344 3.69 -11.20 -15.62
CA ALA A 344 4.60 -11.77 -14.64
C ALA A 344 4.66 -13.31 -14.70
N TRP A 345 3.71 -13.98 -15.34
CA TRP A 345 3.69 -15.43 -15.54
C TRP A 345 4.30 -15.86 -16.86
N THR A 346 4.39 -14.99 -17.83
CA THR A 346 5.00 -15.27 -19.14
C THR A 346 6.52 -15.17 -19.08
N ASP A 347 7.23 -15.79 -20.04
CA ASP A 347 8.68 -15.63 -20.17
C ASP A 347 9.07 -14.37 -20.97
N ALA A 348 8.09 -13.58 -21.37
CA ALA A 348 8.36 -12.30 -22.01
C ALA A 348 9.24 -11.46 -21.08
N ASP A 349 10.39 -11.06 -21.57
CA ASP A 349 11.41 -10.28 -20.86
C ASP A 349 10.93 -8.84 -20.59
N GLY A 350 9.91 -8.71 -19.74
CA GLY A 350 9.58 -7.47 -19.06
C GLY A 350 10.50 -7.26 -17.86
N THR A 351 11.78 -7.52 -18.02
CA THR A 351 12.79 -7.05 -17.07
C THR A 351 12.85 -5.54 -17.21
N VAL A 352 12.58 -4.81 -16.13
CA VAL A 352 13.01 -3.42 -16.00
C VAL A 352 14.52 -3.47 -16.24
N GLY A 353 14.95 -3.08 -17.45
CA GLY A 353 16.33 -3.09 -17.87
C GLY A 353 17.18 -2.26 -16.92
N ALA A 354 18.46 -2.56 -16.88
CA ALA A 354 19.47 -1.79 -16.14
C ALA A 354 19.65 -0.36 -16.70
N GLU A 355 18.91 0.01 -17.75
CA GLU A 355 19.12 1.26 -18.49
C GLU A 355 18.36 2.48 -17.94
N ASP A 356 17.42 2.30 -16.98
CA ASP A 356 16.66 3.42 -16.41
C ASP A 356 17.21 3.92 -15.05
N ASP A 357 18.50 3.76 -14.78
CA ASP A 357 19.15 4.14 -13.51
C ASP A 357 19.58 5.65 -13.47
N GLU A 358 19.17 6.48 -14.45
CA GLU A 358 19.53 7.91 -14.48
C GLU A 358 18.80 8.77 -13.43
N ASP A 359 17.77 8.24 -12.74
CA ASP A 359 16.99 8.97 -11.73
C ASP A 359 17.33 8.58 -10.26
N ALA A 360 18.50 8.00 -10.02
CA ALA A 360 18.97 7.80 -8.64
C ALA A 360 19.37 9.16 -8.04
N PRO A 361 18.81 9.58 -6.90
CA PRO A 361 19.22 10.81 -6.24
C PRO A 361 20.71 10.71 -5.89
N ARG A 362 21.51 11.62 -6.41
CA ARG A 362 22.94 11.75 -6.04
C ARG A 362 23.03 11.93 -4.53
N PRO A 363 23.94 11.24 -3.84
CA PRO A 363 24.16 11.45 -2.42
C PRO A 363 24.55 12.91 -2.20
N ALA A 364 23.86 13.59 -1.28
CA ALA A 364 24.26 14.90 -0.80
C ALA A 364 25.67 14.79 -0.20
N ARG A 365 26.59 15.61 -0.70
CA ARG A 365 27.92 15.81 -0.11
C ARG A 365 27.80 16.63 1.15
#